data_8779c48d656c44065e35c402f10d4fef
#
_entry.id   8779c48d656c44065e35c402f10d4fef
#
_cell.length_a   1.000
_cell.length_b   1.000
_cell.length_c   1.000
_cell.angle_alpha   90.00
_cell.angle_beta   90.00
_cell.angle_gamma   90.00
#
_symmetry.space_group_name_H-M   'P 1'
#
loop_
_entity.id
_entity.type
_entity.pdbx_description
1 polymer ?
#
loop_
_entity_poly.entity_id
_entity_poly.type
_entity_poly.pdbx_seq_one_letter_code
_entity_poly.pdbx_strand_id
1 'polypeptide(L)'
;MRLLKVGPEKLVHIERLLMGFALLGFFFVNLRPASAQAADANALAGNSLTAPRTLSSADPANPPAAKPNTQTGSALTDFPAEEINKNFPKWLHFGGEYRVRPEDHTAYSFAPGNNDGFVLSRLRLNLEFTPAPWFEAFVQAQDSEAPAIAQNHITTSIKDVFDLRQAYVQFQNGEKGWLRFRVGRQELRYGQERLIGVSDWTNAPRVFDAFRLTLGTAKDHVDLFSASVVVNNPVAFDNHAGGMNFHGIYGSVSSLIPKARVEPYVFWKALPLVKSEEGIAGDENLWTYGLRWTGQLPLNFDFTVEAAKQAGNFSNDSIAAWAGYANVGYSFPNLRFKPRLLVQYDYASGDDKLKDGKIGTFDQLYPSNHDVFGLVDLFGWRNIIQQRAGVETKPAKHLTVLLDFRDLHIANGNDSLYSSTGAVLVKAPKAGALHRDVGLEPDVSGKYDIRENVTVGAGYGYLFAGRFLNENSAGDRASIVYTYATYKF
;
A
#
# COMPACT_ATOMS: atom_id res chain seq x y z
N MET A 1 -38.30 15.08 -21.38
CA MET A 1 -37.13 15.76 -20.85
C MET A 1 -37.59 16.60 -19.64
N ARG A 2 -37.54 16.03 -18.45
CA ARG A 2 -37.90 16.76 -17.19
C ARG A 2 -36.61 17.17 -16.52
N LEU A 3 -36.33 18.45 -16.54
CA LEU A 3 -35.26 19.09 -15.75
C LEU A 3 -35.57 18.96 -14.26
N LEU A 4 -34.71 18.26 -13.53
CA LEU A 4 -34.73 18.22 -12.08
C LEU A 4 -34.39 19.62 -11.54
N LYS A 5 -35.41 20.32 -11.02
CA LYS A 5 -35.20 21.55 -10.24
C LYS A 5 -34.53 21.19 -8.92
N VAL A 6 -33.25 21.45 -8.78
CA VAL A 6 -32.53 21.43 -7.50
C VAL A 6 -32.91 22.71 -6.75
N GLY A 7 -33.49 22.56 -5.56
CA GLY A 7 -33.91 23.71 -4.76
C GLY A 7 -32.70 24.51 -4.24
N PRO A 8 -32.85 25.80 -4.02
CA PRO A 8 -31.75 26.73 -3.66
C PRO A 8 -31.03 26.36 -2.35
N GLU A 9 -31.70 25.69 -1.42
CA GLU A 9 -31.08 25.23 -0.16
C GLU A 9 -30.00 24.12 -0.35
N LYS A 10 -30.15 23.29 -1.38
CA LYS A 10 -29.14 22.25 -1.69
C LYS A 10 -27.91 22.82 -2.39
N LEU A 11 -28.05 23.89 -3.16
CA LEU A 11 -26.92 24.60 -3.79
C LEU A 11 -26.02 25.27 -2.73
N VAL A 12 -26.60 25.90 -1.72
CA VAL A 12 -25.82 26.56 -0.66
C VAL A 12 -25.01 25.61 0.18
N HIS A 13 -25.51 24.37 0.39
CA HIS A 13 -24.74 23.33 1.08
C HIS A 13 -23.58 22.77 0.22
N ILE A 14 -23.76 22.66 -1.08
CA ILE A 14 -22.72 22.23 -2.01
C ILE A 14 -21.61 23.27 -2.12
N GLU A 15 -21.96 24.56 -2.21
CA GLU A 15 -20.97 25.65 -2.24
C GLU A 15 -20.16 25.72 -0.94
N ARG A 16 -20.77 25.55 0.23
CA ARG A 16 -20.05 25.52 1.52
C ARG A 16 -19.14 24.30 1.67
N LEU A 17 -19.55 23.14 1.15
CA LEU A 17 -18.72 21.94 1.12
C LEU A 17 -17.55 22.10 0.14
N LEU A 18 -17.81 22.61 -1.07
CA LEU A 18 -16.76 22.87 -2.08
C LEU A 18 -15.77 23.96 -1.62
N MET A 19 -16.25 24.99 -0.92
CA MET A 19 -15.37 25.98 -0.28
C MET A 19 -14.52 25.37 0.85
N GLY A 20 -15.06 24.42 1.63
CA GLY A 20 -14.29 23.69 2.65
C GLY A 20 -13.16 22.86 2.02
N PHE A 21 -13.41 22.20 0.90
CA PHE A 21 -12.41 21.46 0.17
C PHE A 21 -11.39 22.36 -0.55
N ALA A 22 -11.84 23.50 -1.10
CA ALA A 22 -10.95 24.49 -1.69
C ALA A 22 -10.03 25.14 -0.64
N LEU A 23 -10.51 25.39 0.58
CA LEU A 23 -9.72 25.88 1.70
C LEU A 23 -8.69 24.86 2.19
N LEU A 24 -9.02 23.56 2.23
CA LEU A 24 -8.06 22.49 2.51
C LEU A 24 -6.99 22.39 1.43
N GLY A 25 -7.37 22.47 0.15
CA GLY A 25 -6.43 22.54 -0.98
C GLY A 25 -5.54 23.80 -0.94
N PHE A 26 -6.07 24.95 -0.53
CA PHE A 26 -5.33 26.20 -0.41
C PHE A 26 -4.33 26.21 0.76
N PHE A 27 -4.62 25.48 1.85
CA PHE A 27 -3.66 25.33 2.96
C PHE A 27 -2.42 24.55 2.54
N PHE A 28 -2.54 23.61 1.59
CA PHE A 28 -1.39 22.84 1.07
C PHE A 28 -0.54 23.61 0.05
N VAL A 29 -1.13 24.58 -0.67
CA VAL A 29 -0.44 25.32 -1.75
C VAL A 29 0.42 26.49 -1.23
N ASN A 30 0.13 27.04 -0.05
CA ASN A 30 0.78 28.28 0.44
C ASN A 30 1.89 28.10 1.49
N LEU A 31 2.20 26.86 1.89
CA LEU A 31 3.34 26.60 2.75
C LEU A 31 4.59 26.31 1.89
N ARG A 32 5.34 27.34 1.55
CA ARG A 32 6.69 27.21 0.99
C ARG A 32 7.63 26.77 2.10
N PRO A 33 8.26 25.57 2.01
CA PRO A 33 9.32 25.17 2.94
C PRO A 33 10.66 25.73 2.51
N ALA A 34 11.46 26.12 3.47
CA ALA A 34 12.88 26.33 3.30
C ALA A 34 13.61 24.96 3.23
N SER A 35 14.66 24.93 2.49
CA SER A 35 15.45 23.84 1.92
C SER A 35 16.23 22.93 2.86
N ALA A 36 16.47 21.66 2.46
CA ALA A 36 17.70 20.89 2.74
C ALA A 36 17.77 19.41 2.29
N GLN A 37 18.91 18.79 2.24
CA GLN A 37 19.36 17.66 1.40
C GLN A 37 19.84 16.38 2.13
N ALA A 38 19.89 15.24 1.44
CA ALA A 38 20.21 13.89 1.90
C ALA A 38 21.29 13.13 1.14
N ALA A 39 21.92 12.16 1.76
CA ALA A 39 22.74 11.15 1.10
C ALA A 39 22.51 9.71 1.61
N ASP A 40 22.75 8.79 0.69
CA ASP A 40 22.57 7.34 0.69
C ASP A 40 22.79 6.57 2.00
N ALA A 41 21.75 5.89 2.48
CA ALA A 41 21.88 4.74 3.36
C ALA A 41 20.69 3.78 3.21
N ASN A 42 20.55 3.11 2.08
CA ASN A 42 19.51 2.09 1.91
C ASN A 42 19.94 0.91 1.02
N ALA A 43 21.01 0.23 1.41
CA ALA A 43 21.47 -0.97 0.72
C ALA A 43 20.87 -2.29 1.22
N LEU A 44 19.88 -2.26 2.16
CA LEU A 44 19.36 -3.48 2.80
C LEU A 44 17.82 -3.60 2.84
N ALA A 45 17.07 -2.69 2.24
CA ALA A 45 15.62 -2.88 2.14
C ALA A 45 15.27 -3.38 0.73
N GLY A 46 14.94 -4.67 0.63
CA GLY A 46 14.61 -5.32 -0.63
C GLY A 46 13.35 -4.78 -1.30
N ASN A 47 13.36 -4.85 -2.61
CA ASN A 47 12.33 -4.41 -3.56
C ASN A 47 10.98 -5.09 -3.36
N SER A 48 9.89 -4.37 -3.52
CA SER A 48 8.54 -4.95 -3.47
C SER A 48 7.64 -4.46 -4.61
N LEU A 49 6.90 -5.38 -5.21
CA LEU A 49 5.91 -5.19 -6.27
C LEU A 49 4.53 -5.72 -5.78
N THR A 50 3.41 -5.04 -6.01
CA THR A 50 2.11 -5.23 -5.30
C THR A 50 0.80 -5.34 -6.16
N ALA A 51 -0.37 -5.88 -5.72
CA ALA A 51 -1.62 -6.24 -6.46
C ALA A 51 -2.72 -5.17 -6.60
N PRO A 52 -3.60 -5.25 -7.63
CA PRO A 52 -4.70 -4.30 -7.74
C PRO A 52 -5.66 -4.43 -6.56
N ARG A 53 -5.88 -3.31 -5.88
CA ARG A 53 -7.02 -3.13 -5.00
C ARG A 53 -8.19 -2.62 -5.82
N THR A 54 -9.29 -3.34 -5.84
CA THR A 54 -10.55 -2.73 -6.19
C THR A 54 -10.82 -1.63 -5.16
N LEU A 55 -10.98 -0.40 -5.61
CA LEU A 55 -11.45 0.70 -4.78
C LEU A 55 -12.92 0.44 -4.40
N SER A 56 -13.14 -0.59 -3.58
CA SER A 56 -14.42 -0.78 -2.91
C SER A 56 -14.55 0.32 -1.86
N SER A 57 -15.69 0.98 -1.84
CA SER A 57 -16.05 1.96 -0.82
C SER A 57 -16.21 1.39 0.60
N ALA A 58 -15.89 0.11 0.79
CA ALA A 58 -15.76 -0.55 2.08
C ALA A 58 -14.28 -0.70 2.39
N ASP A 59 -13.78 0.19 3.22
CA ASP A 59 -12.47 0.09 3.84
C ASP A 59 -12.39 -1.21 4.64
N PRO A 60 -11.52 -2.17 4.33
CA PRO A 60 -11.32 -3.33 5.17
C PRO A 60 -10.53 -2.88 6.41
N ALA A 61 -11.22 -2.28 7.37
CA ALA A 61 -10.69 -2.22 8.71
C ALA A 61 -10.45 -3.66 9.16
N ASN A 62 -9.21 -4.13 8.94
CA ASN A 62 -8.69 -5.39 9.46
C ASN A 62 -9.76 -6.50 9.42
N PRO A 63 -9.95 -7.21 8.29
CA PRO A 63 -10.97 -8.25 8.27
C PRO A 63 -10.63 -9.25 9.38
N PRO A 64 -11.59 -9.62 10.24
CA PRO A 64 -11.44 -10.84 10.99
C PRO A 64 -11.18 -11.94 9.95
N ALA A 65 -10.33 -12.91 10.27
CA ALA A 65 -10.09 -14.08 9.44
C ALA A 65 -11.41 -14.53 8.81
N ALA A 66 -11.45 -14.65 7.49
CA ALA A 66 -12.69 -14.83 6.74
C ALA A 66 -13.49 -15.98 7.37
N LYS A 67 -14.69 -15.69 7.90
CA LYS A 67 -15.55 -16.74 8.44
C LYS A 67 -15.90 -17.70 7.31
N PRO A 68 -15.82 -19.01 7.51
CA PRO A 68 -16.24 -19.97 6.51
C PRO A 68 -17.72 -19.75 6.18
N ASN A 69 -18.00 -19.44 4.92
CA ASN A 69 -19.36 -19.25 4.43
C ASN A 69 -19.95 -20.62 4.09
N THR A 70 -20.83 -21.13 4.95
CA THR A 70 -21.56 -22.36 4.70
C THR A 70 -22.70 -22.10 3.72
N GLN A 71 -22.49 -22.32 2.42
CA GLN A 71 -23.57 -22.53 1.46
C GLN A 71 -23.34 -23.79 0.61
N THR A 72 -24.39 -24.61 0.62
CA THR A 72 -24.50 -25.90 -0.05
C THR A 72 -24.68 -25.79 -1.56
N GLY A 73 -23.92 -26.61 -2.33
CA GLY A 73 -24.42 -27.17 -3.56
C GLY A 73 -23.76 -26.80 -4.87
N SER A 74 -22.78 -27.56 -5.32
CA SER A 74 -22.75 -28.26 -6.62
C SER A 74 -21.44 -29.05 -6.81
N ALA A 75 -21.50 -30.15 -7.54
CA ALA A 75 -20.53 -31.26 -7.62
C ALA A 75 -19.13 -30.97 -8.26
N LEU A 76 -18.63 -29.74 -8.17
CA LEU A 76 -17.25 -29.34 -8.49
C LEU A 76 -16.62 -28.48 -7.37
N THR A 77 -17.17 -28.54 -6.18
CA THR A 77 -16.85 -27.63 -5.04
C THR A 77 -16.22 -28.34 -3.84
N ASP A 78 -15.86 -29.60 -3.97
CA ASP A 78 -15.14 -30.27 -2.89
C ASP A 78 -13.69 -29.79 -2.88
N PHE A 79 -13.48 -28.72 -2.10
CA PHE A 79 -12.13 -28.21 -1.83
C PHE A 79 -11.36 -29.22 -1.01
N PRO A 80 -10.08 -29.46 -1.30
CA PRO A 80 -9.25 -30.29 -0.45
C PRO A 80 -9.30 -29.89 1.02
N ALA A 81 -9.35 -28.60 1.31
CA ALA A 81 -9.44 -28.08 2.67
C ALA A 81 -10.81 -28.36 3.33
N GLU A 82 -11.94 -28.30 2.62
CA GLU A 82 -13.24 -28.66 3.18
C GLU A 82 -13.31 -30.13 3.58
N GLU A 83 -12.75 -31.05 2.77
CA GLU A 83 -12.67 -32.46 3.12
C GLU A 83 -11.78 -32.71 4.35
N ILE A 84 -10.65 -32.00 4.45
CA ILE A 84 -9.78 -32.06 5.63
C ILE A 84 -10.54 -31.53 6.85
N ASN A 85 -11.20 -30.39 6.74
CA ASN A 85 -11.90 -29.73 7.83
C ASN A 85 -13.12 -30.52 8.34
N LYS A 86 -13.76 -31.35 7.51
CA LYS A 86 -14.81 -32.28 7.95
C LYS A 86 -14.33 -33.27 9.04
N ASN A 87 -13.04 -33.60 8.99
CA ASN A 87 -12.41 -34.52 9.95
C ASN A 87 -11.77 -33.80 11.14
N PHE A 88 -11.70 -32.47 11.13
CA PHE A 88 -11.15 -31.69 12.22
C PHE A 88 -12.22 -31.29 13.23
N PRO A 89 -11.83 -31.11 14.51
CA PRO A 89 -12.73 -30.47 15.47
C PRO A 89 -13.00 -29.01 15.05
N LYS A 90 -14.15 -28.48 15.40
CA LYS A 90 -14.63 -27.13 15.02
C LYS A 90 -13.68 -25.97 15.41
N TRP A 91 -12.76 -26.20 16.32
CA TRP A 91 -11.77 -25.23 16.78
C TRP A 91 -10.44 -25.31 16.00
N LEU A 92 -10.32 -26.25 15.06
CA LEU A 92 -9.16 -26.37 14.18
C LEU A 92 -9.62 -26.24 12.74
N HIS A 93 -9.05 -25.25 12.01
CA HIS A 93 -9.39 -25.00 10.63
C HIS A 93 -8.13 -24.93 9.77
N PHE A 94 -8.14 -25.66 8.66
CA PHE A 94 -7.11 -25.66 7.62
C PHE A 94 -7.63 -24.90 6.41
N GLY A 95 -6.76 -24.12 5.75
CA GLY A 95 -7.05 -23.42 4.51
C GLY A 95 -5.79 -23.03 3.79
N GLY A 96 -5.93 -22.35 2.68
CA GLY A 96 -4.77 -21.89 1.94
C GLY A 96 -5.09 -21.08 0.72
N GLU A 97 -4.04 -20.70 0.01
CA GLU A 97 -4.13 -19.94 -1.23
C GLU A 97 -3.00 -20.38 -2.17
N TYR A 98 -3.32 -20.61 -3.43
CA TYR A 98 -2.33 -20.73 -4.49
C TYR A 98 -2.55 -19.62 -5.52
N ARG A 99 -1.49 -18.88 -5.83
CA ARG A 99 -1.50 -17.83 -6.86
C ARG A 99 -0.42 -18.10 -7.89
N VAL A 100 -0.78 -18.01 -9.16
CA VAL A 100 0.16 -17.96 -10.29
C VAL A 100 -0.01 -16.65 -11.02
N ARG A 101 1.11 -16.00 -11.42
CA ARG A 101 1.10 -14.69 -12.07
C ARG A 101 2.26 -14.56 -13.06
N PRO A 102 2.04 -14.80 -14.36
CA PRO A 102 2.95 -14.38 -15.41
C PRO A 102 3.03 -12.85 -15.50
N GLU A 103 4.24 -12.34 -15.63
CA GLU A 103 4.55 -10.91 -15.86
C GLU A 103 5.57 -10.77 -16.98
N ASP A 104 5.43 -9.68 -17.75
CA ASP A 104 6.44 -9.22 -18.70
C ASP A 104 6.70 -7.73 -18.48
N HIS A 105 7.95 -7.38 -18.26
CA HIS A 105 8.40 -6.04 -17.97
C HIS A 105 9.36 -5.56 -19.04
N THR A 106 9.23 -4.31 -19.47
CA THR A 106 10.19 -3.67 -20.37
C THR A 106 10.93 -2.55 -19.66
N ALA A 107 12.20 -2.35 -20.04
CA ALA A 107 13.03 -1.26 -19.59
C ALA A 107 13.09 -1.08 -18.07
N TYR A 108 13.43 -2.14 -17.33
CA TYR A 108 13.71 -2.01 -15.90
C TYR A 108 14.68 -0.86 -15.61
N SER A 109 14.34 -0.02 -14.65
CA SER A 109 15.10 1.18 -14.29
C SER A 109 15.39 2.12 -15.47
N PHE A 110 14.47 2.18 -16.44
CA PHE A 110 14.54 3.00 -17.67
C PHE A 110 15.72 2.65 -18.58
N ALA A 111 16.28 1.44 -18.45
CA ALA A 111 17.42 1.00 -19.26
C ALA A 111 16.95 0.27 -20.53
N PRO A 112 17.30 0.75 -21.74
CA PRO A 112 16.95 0.11 -22.99
C PRO A 112 17.40 -1.35 -23.04
N GLY A 113 16.49 -2.24 -23.45
CA GLY A 113 16.78 -3.68 -23.56
C GLY A 113 16.86 -4.43 -22.24
N ASN A 114 16.69 -3.78 -21.10
CA ASN A 114 16.58 -4.44 -19.79
C ASN A 114 15.14 -4.96 -19.57
N ASN A 115 14.77 -5.99 -20.32
CA ASN A 115 13.44 -6.58 -20.31
C ASN A 115 13.49 -7.93 -19.61
N ASP A 116 12.38 -8.34 -18.97
CA ASP A 116 12.27 -9.65 -18.34
C ASP A 116 10.84 -10.16 -18.34
N GLY A 117 10.66 -11.44 -18.71
CA GLY A 117 9.39 -12.14 -18.66
C GLY A 117 9.49 -13.38 -17.78
N PHE A 118 8.66 -13.48 -16.75
CA PHE A 118 8.74 -14.55 -15.75
C PHE A 118 7.36 -14.94 -15.22
N VAL A 119 7.33 -16.00 -14.43
CA VAL A 119 6.11 -16.47 -13.76
C VAL A 119 6.35 -16.47 -12.26
N LEU A 120 5.47 -15.78 -11.52
CA LEU A 120 5.45 -15.84 -10.06
C LEU A 120 4.48 -16.91 -9.60
N SER A 121 4.91 -17.76 -8.67
CA SER A 121 4.12 -18.79 -8.03
C SER A 121 4.16 -18.58 -6.52
N ARG A 122 3.01 -18.62 -5.85
CA ARG A 122 2.90 -18.45 -4.40
C ARG A 122 1.90 -19.43 -3.82
N LEU A 123 2.38 -20.28 -2.91
CA LEU A 123 1.56 -21.18 -2.10
C LEU A 123 1.52 -20.66 -0.66
N ARG A 124 0.34 -20.62 -0.06
CA ARG A 124 0.13 -20.39 1.37
C ARG A 124 -0.68 -21.52 1.96
N LEU A 125 -0.27 -21.99 3.12
CA LEU A 125 -0.99 -22.98 3.92
C LEU A 125 -1.27 -22.38 5.29
N ASN A 126 -2.54 -22.42 5.71
CA ASN A 126 -3.02 -21.79 6.93
C ASN A 126 -3.52 -22.85 7.90
N LEU A 127 -3.21 -22.68 9.17
CA LEU A 127 -3.80 -23.44 10.27
C LEU A 127 -4.27 -22.48 11.35
N GLU A 128 -5.57 -22.47 11.62
CA GLU A 128 -6.22 -21.66 12.65
C GLU A 128 -6.68 -22.56 13.78
N PHE A 129 -6.38 -22.18 15.01
CA PHE A 129 -6.72 -22.87 16.24
C PHE A 129 -7.47 -21.94 17.18
N THR A 130 -8.78 -22.18 17.39
CA THR A 130 -9.70 -21.36 18.18
C THR A 130 -10.49 -22.18 19.19
N PRO A 131 -9.82 -22.77 20.21
CA PRO A 131 -10.47 -23.70 21.16
C PRO A 131 -11.46 -22.99 22.09
N ALA A 132 -11.33 -21.70 22.26
CA ALA A 132 -12.19 -20.89 23.09
C ALA A 132 -12.35 -19.45 22.55
N PRO A 133 -13.48 -18.75 22.84
CA PRO A 133 -13.72 -17.40 22.32
C PRO A 133 -12.70 -16.33 22.75
N TRP A 134 -11.88 -16.62 23.74
CA TRP A 134 -10.85 -15.72 24.25
C TRP A 134 -9.44 -16.01 23.72
N PHE A 135 -9.25 -17.10 22.94
CA PHE A 135 -7.95 -17.53 22.45
C PHE A 135 -7.98 -17.92 20.98
N GLU A 136 -7.01 -17.43 20.22
CA GLU A 136 -6.72 -17.79 18.82
C GLU A 136 -5.23 -18.03 18.68
N ALA A 137 -4.83 -19.09 17.97
CA ALA A 137 -3.48 -19.23 17.43
C ALA A 137 -3.58 -19.41 15.91
N PHE A 138 -2.69 -18.79 15.19
CA PHE A 138 -2.65 -18.84 13.73
C PHE A 138 -1.25 -19.09 13.23
N VAL A 139 -1.13 -20.02 12.27
CA VAL A 139 0.12 -20.33 11.58
C VAL A 139 -0.13 -20.29 10.08
N GLN A 140 0.73 -19.59 9.35
CA GLN A 140 0.75 -19.58 7.89
C GLN A 140 2.15 -19.84 7.40
N ALA A 141 2.32 -20.95 6.65
CA ALA A 141 3.51 -21.18 5.86
C ALA A 141 3.33 -20.63 4.44
N GLN A 142 4.40 -20.18 3.82
CA GLN A 142 4.42 -19.68 2.45
C GLN A 142 5.62 -20.21 1.70
N ASP A 143 5.42 -20.44 0.40
CA ASP A 143 6.46 -20.71 -0.60
C ASP A 143 6.26 -19.74 -1.76
N SER A 144 7.35 -19.11 -2.23
CA SER A 144 7.30 -18.08 -3.28
C SER A 144 8.40 -18.29 -4.29
N GLU A 145 8.02 -18.76 -5.47
CA GLU A 145 8.95 -19.06 -6.56
C GLU A 145 8.75 -18.14 -7.77
N ALA A 146 9.82 -17.95 -8.54
CA ALA A 146 9.84 -17.11 -9.72
C ALA A 146 10.60 -17.79 -10.88
N PRO A 147 10.06 -18.89 -11.44
CA PRO A 147 10.68 -19.52 -12.60
C PRO A 147 10.78 -18.55 -13.79
N ALA A 148 11.89 -18.70 -14.55
CA ALA A 148 12.27 -17.91 -15.71
C ALA A 148 12.69 -16.46 -15.44
N ILE A 149 12.71 -15.98 -14.20
CA ILE A 149 13.22 -14.62 -13.89
C ILE A 149 14.75 -14.55 -14.12
N ALA A 150 15.20 -13.42 -14.65
CA ALA A 150 16.62 -13.15 -14.77
C ALA A 150 17.29 -13.02 -13.39
N GLN A 151 18.48 -13.60 -13.21
CA GLN A 151 19.15 -13.69 -11.91
C GLN A 151 19.36 -12.32 -11.23
N ASN A 152 19.64 -11.29 -12.01
CA ASN A 152 19.83 -9.92 -11.52
C ASN A 152 18.51 -9.21 -11.12
N HIS A 153 17.35 -9.80 -11.39
CA HIS A 153 16.03 -9.30 -11.01
C HIS A 153 15.43 -10.04 -9.82
N ILE A 154 16.09 -11.09 -9.32
CA ILE A 154 15.66 -11.78 -8.10
C ILE A 154 15.85 -10.86 -6.91
N THR A 155 14.77 -10.62 -6.18
CA THR A 155 14.75 -9.82 -4.96
C THR A 155 14.07 -10.59 -3.82
N THR A 156 14.27 -10.14 -2.60
CA THR A 156 13.65 -10.71 -1.39
C THR A 156 12.12 -10.60 -1.34
N SER A 157 11.53 -9.78 -2.21
CA SER A 157 10.08 -9.64 -2.36
C SER A 157 9.49 -10.51 -3.47
N ILE A 158 10.34 -11.12 -4.29
CA ILE A 158 9.96 -11.95 -5.43
C ILE A 158 10.10 -13.43 -5.11
N LYS A 159 11.24 -13.82 -4.54
CA LYS A 159 11.53 -15.22 -4.19
C LYS A 159 11.74 -15.37 -2.69
N ASP A 160 11.18 -16.44 -2.15
CA ASP A 160 11.29 -16.84 -0.76
C ASP A 160 11.09 -18.34 -0.64
N VAL A 161 11.96 -19.02 0.10
CA VAL A 161 11.83 -20.47 0.33
C VAL A 161 10.61 -20.75 1.20
N PHE A 162 10.17 -22.03 1.23
CA PHE A 162 9.09 -22.44 2.12
C PHE A 162 9.42 -22.11 3.57
N ASP A 163 8.72 -21.11 4.12
CA ASP A 163 8.98 -20.56 5.45
C ASP A 163 7.69 -20.19 6.19
N LEU A 164 7.86 -19.85 7.47
CA LEU A 164 6.81 -19.42 8.37
C LEU A 164 6.53 -17.93 8.17
N ARG A 165 5.50 -17.62 7.36
CA ARG A 165 5.13 -16.24 7.07
C ARG A 165 4.38 -15.57 8.22
N GLN A 166 3.45 -16.28 8.87
CA GLN A 166 2.77 -15.79 10.06
C GLN A 166 2.74 -16.88 11.14
N ALA A 167 2.97 -16.49 12.38
CA ALA A 167 2.81 -17.35 13.55
C ALA A 167 2.55 -16.46 14.77
N TYR A 168 1.31 -16.43 15.22
CA TYR A 168 0.94 -15.62 16.38
C TYR A 168 -0.08 -16.31 17.28
N VAL A 169 -0.14 -15.84 18.50
CA VAL A 169 -1.24 -16.10 19.43
C VAL A 169 -1.98 -14.80 19.74
N GLN A 170 -3.28 -14.88 19.91
CA GLN A 170 -4.12 -13.76 20.26
C GLN A 170 -5.01 -14.10 21.47
N PHE A 171 -5.05 -13.19 22.42
CA PHE A 171 -5.94 -13.21 23.56
C PHE A 171 -6.97 -12.10 23.40
N GLN A 172 -8.24 -12.38 23.69
CA GLN A 172 -9.32 -11.41 23.58
C GLN A 172 -10.41 -11.67 24.63
N ASN A 173 -11.11 -10.62 25.03
CA ASN A 173 -12.18 -10.76 26.02
C ASN A 173 -13.53 -11.14 25.37
N GLY A 174 -13.56 -12.31 24.67
CA GLY A 174 -14.70 -12.85 23.94
C GLY A 174 -14.79 -12.37 22.49
N GLU A 175 -15.69 -12.95 21.70
CA GLU A 175 -15.81 -12.72 20.24
C GLU A 175 -16.02 -11.25 19.84
N LYS A 176 -16.69 -10.46 20.66
CA LYS A 176 -16.96 -9.02 20.46
C LYS A 176 -16.29 -8.15 21.52
N GLY A 177 -15.25 -8.68 22.12
CA GLY A 177 -14.55 -8.02 23.20
C GLY A 177 -13.87 -6.73 22.78
N TRP A 178 -13.73 -5.81 23.71
CA TRP A 178 -13.07 -4.52 23.52
C TRP A 178 -11.54 -4.58 23.70
N LEU A 179 -11.01 -5.75 24.06
CA LEU A 179 -9.58 -5.99 24.29
C LEU A 179 -9.12 -7.15 23.43
N ARG A 180 -8.05 -6.93 22.62
CA ARG A 180 -7.32 -7.98 21.91
C ARG A 180 -5.83 -7.74 22.05
N PHE A 181 -5.09 -8.77 22.41
CA PHE A 181 -3.64 -8.74 22.50
C PHE A 181 -3.05 -9.85 21.65
N ARG A 182 -2.26 -9.49 20.63
CA ARG A 182 -1.63 -10.41 19.69
C ARG A 182 -0.12 -10.34 19.78
N VAL A 183 0.52 -11.49 19.78
CA VAL A 183 1.97 -11.63 19.90
C VAL A 183 2.48 -12.63 18.88
N GLY A 184 3.53 -12.29 18.16
CA GLY A 184 4.21 -13.14 17.19
C GLY A 184 4.31 -12.51 15.81
N ARG A 185 4.69 -13.32 14.82
CA ARG A 185 4.83 -12.90 13.43
C ARG A 185 3.46 -12.69 12.80
N GLN A 186 3.18 -11.47 12.36
CA GLN A 186 1.87 -11.04 11.93
C GLN A 186 1.91 -9.92 10.88
N GLU A 187 0.82 -9.72 10.20
CA GLU A 187 0.60 -8.57 9.32
C GLU A 187 0.23 -7.31 10.13
N LEU A 188 0.77 -6.17 9.73
CA LEU A 188 0.30 -4.84 10.13
C LEU A 188 -0.23 -4.13 8.88
N ARG A 189 -1.50 -3.75 8.91
CA ARG A 189 -2.19 -3.04 7.82
C ARG A 189 -2.97 -1.87 8.42
N TYR A 190 -2.70 -0.66 7.94
CA TYR A 190 -3.40 0.54 8.41
C TYR A 190 -3.82 1.45 7.25
N GLY A 191 -5.04 1.98 7.35
CA GLY A 191 -5.63 2.82 6.31
C GLY A 191 -5.65 2.16 4.94
N GLN A 192 -5.20 2.86 3.91
CA GLN A 192 -4.99 2.32 2.57
C GLN A 192 -3.58 1.76 2.35
N GLU A 193 -2.90 1.42 3.41
CA GLU A 193 -1.52 0.87 3.40
C GLU A 193 -0.49 1.79 2.72
N ARG A 194 -0.74 3.10 2.69
CA ARG A 194 0.19 4.06 2.10
C ARG A 194 1.47 4.22 2.90
N LEU A 195 1.40 4.03 4.22
CA LEU A 195 2.54 4.08 5.13
C LEU A 195 2.86 2.74 5.75
N ILE A 196 1.83 1.95 6.10
CA ILE A 196 2.02 0.64 6.73
C ILE A 196 1.13 -0.38 6.03
N GLY A 197 1.75 -1.30 5.34
CA GLY A 197 1.09 -2.38 4.64
C GLY A 197 1.99 -3.57 4.42
N VAL A 198 1.42 -4.62 3.90
CA VAL A 198 2.12 -5.90 3.70
C VAL A 198 2.61 -6.09 2.28
N SER A 199 2.21 -5.24 1.34
CA SER A 199 2.53 -5.42 -0.08
C SER A 199 2.09 -6.79 -0.61
N ASP A 200 0.84 -7.17 -0.46
CA ASP A 200 0.37 -8.53 -0.78
C ASP A 200 0.42 -8.90 -2.27
N TRP A 201 0.68 -7.93 -3.12
CA TRP A 201 1.01 -8.24 -4.53
C TRP A 201 2.36 -8.91 -4.66
N THR A 202 3.37 -8.49 -3.93
CA THR A 202 4.65 -9.15 -4.01
C THR A 202 4.48 -10.64 -3.86
N ASN A 203 5.41 -11.40 -4.38
CA ASN A 203 5.36 -12.83 -4.23
C ASN A 203 5.70 -13.24 -2.78
N ALA A 204 6.64 -12.51 -2.15
CA ALA A 204 7.00 -12.62 -0.74
C ALA A 204 6.63 -11.33 0.02
N PRO A 205 5.37 -11.18 0.49
CA PRO A 205 4.88 -9.99 1.18
C PRO A 205 5.46 -9.81 2.58
N ARG A 206 5.54 -8.54 2.99
CA ARG A 206 6.06 -8.13 4.30
C ARG A 206 5.22 -8.60 5.47
N VAL A 207 5.89 -8.99 6.55
CA VAL A 207 5.32 -9.26 7.86
C VAL A 207 6.20 -8.65 8.97
N PHE A 208 5.70 -8.67 10.19
CA PHE A 208 6.37 -8.10 11.35
C PHE A 208 6.34 -9.09 12.52
N ASP A 209 7.46 -9.23 13.21
CA ASP A 209 7.48 -9.83 14.54
C ASP A 209 7.04 -8.74 15.53
N ALA A 210 5.86 -8.90 16.15
CA ALA A 210 5.20 -7.79 16.84
C ALA A 210 4.39 -8.21 18.07
N PHE A 211 4.28 -7.25 19.00
CA PHE A 211 3.23 -7.15 20.01
C PHE A 211 2.21 -6.12 19.54
N ARG A 212 0.93 -6.47 19.56
CA ARG A 212 -0.16 -5.56 19.20
C ARG A 212 -1.29 -5.65 20.22
N LEU A 213 -1.64 -4.51 20.79
CA LEU A 213 -2.78 -4.34 21.69
C LEU A 213 -3.84 -3.51 21.00
N THR A 214 -5.04 -4.07 20.81
CA THR A 214 -6.22 -3.35 20.30
C THR A 214 -7.19 -3.10 21.44
N LEU A 215 -7.54 -1.84 21.64
CA LEU A 215 -8.52 -1.39 22.62
C LEU A 215 -9.72 -0.78 21.89
N GLY A 216 -10.92 -1.31 22.13
CA GLY A 216 -12.15 -0.85 21.49
C GLY A 216 -12.81 -1.91 20.63
N THR A 217 -13.76 -1.51 19.80
CA THR A 217 -14.59 -2.37 18.96
C THR A 217 -14.13 -2.30 17.49
N ALA A 218 -14.72 -3.10 16.61
CA ALA A 218 -14.45 -3.00 15.17
C ALA A 218 -14.81 -1.61 14.57
N LYS A 219 -15.70 -0.86 15.24
CA LYS A 219 -16.14 0.47 14.81
C LYS A 219 -15.23 1.59 15.31
N ASP A 220 -14.85 1.51 16.59
CA ASP A 220 -14.02 2.52 17.24
C ASP A 220 -12.96 1.82 18.08
N HIS A 221 -11.69 1.99 17.72
CA HIS A 221 -10.58 1.34 18.41
C HIS A 221 -9.28 2.13 18.31
N VAL A 222 -8.36 1.76 19.19
CA VAL A 222 -6.96 2.18 19.16
C VAL A 222 -6.10 0.94 19.18
N ASP A 223 -5.16 0.87 18.25
CA ASP A 223 -4.08 -0.10 18.23
C ASP A 223 -2.80 0.53 18.77
N LEU A 224 -2.14 -0.16 19.67
CA LEU A 224 -0.77 0.12 20.09
C LEU A 224 0.09 -1.07 19.67
N PHE A 225 1.22 -0.82 19.04
CA PHE A 225 2.10 -1.89 18.62
C PHE A 225 3.59 -1.56 18.81
N SER A 226 4.36 -2.62 19.01
CA SER A 226 5.81 -2.62 18.97
C SER A 226 6.24 -3.77 18.08
N ALA A 227 7.02 -3.48 17.04
CA ALA A 227 7.31 -4.41 15.97
C ALA A 227 8.76 -4.30 15.48
N SER A 228 9.25 -5.38 14.89
CA SER A 228 10.43 -5.40 14.04
C SER A 228 10.04 -5.97 12.68
N VAL A 229 10.52 -5.37 11.59
CA VAL A 229 10.22 -5.87 10.25
C VAL A 229 10.94 -7.19 10.01
N VAL A 230 10.28 -8.14 9.38
CA VAL A 230 10.90 -9.40 8.94
C VAL A 230 11.55 -9.18 7.58
N VAL A 231 12.78 -9.62 7.45
CA VAL A 231 13.54 -9.58 6.18
C VAL A 231 13.46 -10.96 5.54
N ASN A 232 12.79 -11.02 4.40
CA ASN A 232 12.68 -12.24 3.61
C ASN A 232 14.04 -12.65 3.06
N ASN A 233 14.31 -13.94 3.02
CA ASN A 233 15.56 -14.51 2.52
C ASN A 233 15.29 -15.54 1.42
N PRO A 234 15.69 -15.30 0.15
CA PRO A 234 15.42 -16.18 -0.97
C PRO A 234 16.01 -17.60 -0.88
N VAL A 235 16.89 -17.85 0.09
CA VAL A 235 17.66 -19.12 0.21
C VAL A 235 17.71 -19.69 1.64
N ALA A 236 17.14 -19.02 2.64
CA ALA A 236 17.13 -19.46 4.04
C ALA A 236 15.88 -18.93 4.75
N PHE A 237 15.64 -19.38 5.98
CA PHE A 237 14.54 -18.89 6.80
C PHE A 237 14.64 -17.40 7.13
N ASP A 238 13.49 -16.76 7.15
CA ASP A 238 13.31 -15.34 7.42
C ASP A 238 13.63 -14.97 8.85
N ASN A 239 14.34 -13.85 8.99
CA ASN A 239 14.70 -13.31 10.29
C ASN A 239 14.18 -11.87 10.44
N HIS A 240 13.91 -11.45 11.69
CA HIS A 240 13.66 -10.04 11.95
C HIS A 240 14.93 -9.20 11.72
N ALA A 241 14.76 -8.01 11.22
CA ALA A 241 15.87 -7.08 11.04
C ALA A 241 16.38 -6.58 12.39
N GLY A 242 17.57 -7.03 12.81
CA GLY A 242 18.16 -6.67 14.11
C GLY A 242 18.29 -5.17 14.29
N GLY A 243 17.64 -4.63 15.33
CA GLY A 243 17.64 -3.21 15.66
C GLY A 243 16.71 -2.34 14.82
N MET A 244 16.06 -2.86 13.78
CA MET A 244 15.05 -2.13 13.02
C MET A 244 13.71 -2.17 13.76
N ASN A 245 13.48 -1.23 14.66
CA ASN A 245 12.30 -1.18 15.49
C ASN A 245 11.26 -0.22 14.93
N PHE A 246 10.00 -0.60 15.04
CA PHE A 246 8.88 0.18 14.56
C PHE A 246 7.73 0.12 15.58
N HIS A 247 7.36 1.27 16.10
CA HIS A 247 6.33 1.40 17.11
C HIS A 247 5.23 2.32 16.62
N GLY A 248 4.01 2.14 17.14
CA GLY A 248 2.94 3.01 16.72
C GLY A 248 1.69 2.97 17.58
N ILE A 249 0.93 4.04 17.43
CA ILE A 249 -0.44 4.20 17.90
C ILE A 249 -1.28 4.55 16.69
N TYR A 250 -2.35 3.80 16.46
CA TYR A 250 -3.29 4.05 15.37
C TYR A 250 -4.73 4.03 15.90
N GLY A 251 -5.43 5.13 15.75
CA GLY A 251 -6.84 5.26 16.09
C GLY A 251 -7.73 5.02 14.87
N SER A 252 -8.91 4.48 15.07
CA SER A 252 -9.96 4.40 14.05
C SER A 252 -11.30 4.70 14.69
N VAL A 253 -11.96 5.79 14.29
CA VAL A 253 -13.20 6.26 14.88
C VAL A 253 -14.24 6.52 13.80
N SER A 254 -15.35 5.77 13.85
CA SER A 254 -16.48 5.87 12.91
C SER A 254 -17.78 6.33 13.59
N SER A 255 -17.81 6.41 14.92
CA SER A 255 -19.02 6.81 15.66
C SER A 255 -19.26 8.32 15.66
N LEU A 256 -18.22 9.13 15.49
CA LEU A 256 -18.30 10.59 15.61
C LEU A 256 -18.96 11.26 14.40
N ILE A 257 -18.72 10.75 13.19
CA ILE A 257 -19.20 11.33 11.94
C ILE A 257 -19.96 10.28 11.14
N PRO A 258 -21.25 10.46 10.86
CA PRO A 258 -22.03 9.50 10.08
C PRO A 258 -21.41 9.25 8.69
N LYS A 259 -21.28 7.98 8.32
CA LYS A 259 -20.72 7.53 7.04
C LYS A 259 -19.27 7.96 6.78
N ALA A 260 -18.53 8.30 7.83
CA ALA A 260 -17.14 8.66 7.75
C ALA A 260 -16.31 7.95 8.83
N ARG A 261 -15.00 7.91 8.63
CA ARG A 261 -14.01 7.38 9.56
C ARG A 261 -12.84 8.34 9.65
N VAL A 262 -12.38 8.57 10.87
CA VAL A 262 -11.22 9.41 11.18
C VAL A 262 -10.17 8.53 11.84
N GLU A 263 -8.95 8.59 11.35
CA GLU A 263 -7.87 7.69 11.73
C GLU A 263 -6.59 8.49 12.05
N PRO A 264 -6.46 9.02 13.28
CA PRO A 264 -5.22 9.65 13.74
C PRO A 264 -4.16 8.58 14.04
N TYR A 265 -2.89 8.90 13.77
CA TYR A 265 -1.79 8.00 14.08
C TYR A 265 -0.50 8.72 14.43
N VAL A 266 0.32 8.01 15.19
CA VAL A 266 1.71 8.35 15.49
C VAL A 266 2.55 7.09 15.32
N PHE A 267 3.61 7.18 14.49
CA PHE A 267 4.56 6.09 14.29
C PHE A 267 5.97 6.55 14.64
N TRP A 268 6.76 5.63 15.15
CA TRP A 268 8.18 5.84 15.45
C TRP A 268 8.99 4.70 14.86
N LYS A 269 9.85 5.03 13.89
CA LYS A 269 10.84 4.14 13.28
C LYS A 269 12.19 4.44 13.90
N ALA A 270 12.87 3.42 14.40
CA ALA A 270 14.18 3.51 15.00
C ALA A 270 15.15 2.54 14.32
N LEU A 271 16.27 3.07 13.81
CA LEU A 271 17.37 2.29 13.24
C LEU A 271 18.66 2.59 14.02
N PRO A 272 19.45 1.56 14.40
CA PRO A 272 20.61 1.75 15.25
C PRO A 272 21.84 2.30 14.51
N LEU A 273 21.85 2.20 13.18
CA LEU A 273 22.99 2.63 12.37
C LEU A 273 22.54 3.16 11.00
N VAL A 274 22.66 4.45 10.84
CA VAL A 274 22.52 5.16 9.57
C VAL A 274 23.71 6.09 9.38
N LYS A 275 23.84 6.66 8.20
CA LYS A 275 24.88 7.68 7.92
C LYS A 275 24.20 8.94 7.43
N SER A 276 24.57 10.07 8.04
CA SER A 276 24.15 11.39 7.59
C SER A 276 24.63 11.67 6.16
N GLU A 277 24.20 12.76 5.61
CA GLU A 277 24.64 13.23 4.28
C GLU A 277 26.14 13.51 4.20
N GLU A 278 26.76 13.87 5.30
CA GLU A 278 28.19 14.05 5.42
C GLU A 278 28.94 12.73 5.68
N GLY A 279 28.21 11.60 5.81
CA GLY A 279 28.75 10.27 6.08
C GLY A 279 29.02 10.00 7.55
N ILE A 280 28.51 10.83 8.48
CA ILE A 280 28.65 10.63 9.92
C ILE A 280 27.70 9.52 10.34
N ALA A 281 28.22 8.52 11.05
CA ALA A 281 27.42 7.41 11.56
C ALA A 281 26.63 7.82 12.81
N GLY A 282 25.39 7.38 12.93
CA GLY A 282 24.50 7.62 14.06
C GLY A 282 23.25 6.77 13.96
N ASP A 283 22.27 7.07 14.77
CA ASP A 283 20.97 6.42 14.78
C ASP A 283 19.90 7.21 13.99
N GLU A 284 18.84 6.56 13.55
CA GLU A 284 17.62 7.21 13.06
C GLU A 284 16.53 7.09 14.13
N ASN A 285 15.89 8.20 14.42
CA ASN A 285 14.66 8.29 15.19
C ASN A 285 13.66 9.12 14.41
N LEU A 286 12.85 8.46 13.59
CA LEU A 286 11.87 9.09 12.73
C LEU A 286 10.47 8.98 13.33
N TRP A 287 9.90 10.11 13.70
CA TRP A 287 8.51 10.24 14.12
C TRP A 287 7.63 10.66 12.96
N THR A 288 6.51 9.97 12.77
CA THR A 288 5.49 10.30 11.77
C THR A 288 4.16 10.53 12.47
N TYR A 289 3.62 11.74 12.35
CA TYR A 289 2.33 12.15 12.87
C TYR A 289 1.38 12.33 11.72
N GLY A 290 0.19 11.73 11.77
CA GLY A 290 -0.74 11.87 10.66
C GLY A 290 -2.20 11.65 11.01
N LEU A 291 -3.02 11.97 10.04
CA LEU A 291 -4.46 11.85 10.09
C LEU A 291 -4.98 11.40 8.73
N ARG A 292 -5.75 10.34 8.72
CA ARG A 292 -6.55 9.94 7.57
C ARG A 292 -8.03 10.17 7.87
N TRP A 293 -8.76 10.70 6.90
CA TRP A 293 -10.20 10.89 6.97
C TRP A 293 -10.84 10.41 5.68
N THR A 294 -11.78 9.48 5.79
CA THR A 294 -12.48 8.89 4.66
C THR A 294 -13.97 8.85 4.92
N GLY A 295 -14.78 8.93 3.88
CA GLY A 295 -16.21 8.86 4.03
C GLY A 295 -17.02 8.99 2.76
N GLN A 296 -18.34 8.91 2.94
CA GLN A 296 -19.32 9.11 1.89
C GLN A 296 -20.04 10.45 2.10
N LEU A 297 -20.17 11.19 1.01
CA LEU A 297 -20.91 12.45 0.96
C LEU A 297 -22.28 12.24 0.28
N PRO A 298 -23.20 13.20 0.41
CA PRO A 298 -24.46 13.19 -0.36
C PRO A 298 -24.20 13.09 -1.88
N LEU A 299 -25.21 12.67 -2.63
CA LEU A 299 -25.20 12.59 -4.09
C LEU A 299 -24.17 11.58 -4.67
N ASN A 300 -23.89 10.49 -3.96
CA ASN A 300 -22.99 9.41 -4.37
C ASN A 300 -21.49 9.81 -4.51
N PHE A 301 -21.06 10.88 -3.85
CA PHE A 301 -19.65 11.18 -3.69
C PHE A 301 -19.03 10.35 -2.56
N ASP A 302 -17.79 10.01 -2.71
CA ASP A 302 -16.91 9.51 -1.66
C ASP A 302 -15.59 10.27 -1.66
N PHE A 303 -14.88 10.25 -0.53
CA PHE A 303 -13.62 10.95 -0.42
C PHE A 303 -12.67 10.20 0.53
N THR A 304 -11.39 10.43 0.31
CA THR A 304 -10.34 10.12 1.28
C THR A 304 -9.28 11.21 1.24
N VAL A 305 -8.87 11.67 2.41
CA VAL A 305 -7.74 12.59 2.58
C VAL A 305 -6.81 12.03 3.64
N GLU A 306 -5.51 12.22 3.46
CA GLU A 306 -4.51 11.84 4.45
C GLU A 306 -3.38 12.88 4.42
N ALA A 307 -2.88 13.23 5.59
CA ALA A 307 -1.71 14.08 5.74
C ALA A 307 -0.80 13.52 6.83
N ALA A 308 0.50 13.56 6.58
CA ALA A 308 1.53 13.12 7.49
C ALA A 308 2.68 14.11 7.56
N LYS A 309 3.21 14.32 8.77
CA LYS A 309 4.41 15.11 9.03
C LYS A 309 5.45 14.22 9.70
N GLN A 310 6.69 14.39 9.29
CA GLN A 310 7.84 13.67 9.86
C GLN A 310 8.81 14.62 10.53
N ALA A 311 9.35 14.18 11.65
CA ALA A 311 10.34 14.90 12.46
C ALA A 311 11.23 13.90 13.21
N GLY A 312 12.41 14.32 13.59
CA GLY A 312 13.37 13.50 14.33
C GLY A 312 14.81 13.75 13.91
N ASN A 313 15.63 12.71 13.99
CA ASN A 313 17.02 12.76 13.56
C ASN A 313 17.39 11.56 12.67
N PHE A 314 18.32 11.80 11.77
CA PHE A 314 18.98 10.80 10.94
C PHE A 314 20.49 11.01 11.10
N SER A 315 21.10 10.29 12.02
CA SER A 315 22.42 10.61 12.55
C SER A 315 22.43 12.03 13.14
N ASN A 316 23.28 12.92 12.64
CA ASN A 316 23.36 14.33 13.05
C ASN A 316 22.44 15.28 12.26
N ASP A 317 21.74 14.78 11.24
CA ASP A 317 20.79 15.59 10.46
C ASP A 317 19.38 15.58 11.09
N SER A 318 18.72 16.72 11.10
CA SER A 318 17.34 16.85 11.56
C SER A 318 16.34 16.51 10.45
N ILE A 319 15.29 15.75 10.75
CA ILE A 319 14.22 15.40 9.80
C ILE A 319 13.11 16.45 9.86
N ALA A 320 12.69 16.95 8.69
CA ALA A 320 11.57 17.89 8.56
C ALA A 320 10.84 17.67 7.20
N ALA A 321 10.01 16.62 7.13
CA ALA A 321 9.34 16.21 5.90
C ALA A 321 7.81 16.12 6.07
N TRP A 322 7.07 16.12 4.97
CA TRP A 322 5.62 15.96 5.01
C TRP A 322 5.08 15.35 3.72
N ALA A 323 3.93 14.73 3.81
CA ALA A 323 3.20 14.19 2.67
C ALA A 323 1.70 14.32 2.88
N GLY A 324 0.96 14.29 1.79
CA GLY A 324 -0.49 14.27 1.83
C GLY A 324 -1.09 13.77 0.53
N TYR A 325 -2.29 13.22 0.61
CA TYR A 325 -3.08 12.95 -0.58
C TYR A 325 -4.56 13.23 -0.35
N ALA A 326 -5.25 13.50 -1.44
CA ALA A 326 -6.69 13.65 -1.47
C ALA A 326 -7.26 12.91 -2.68
N ASN A 327 -8.33 12.15 -2.46
CA ASN A 327 -9.07 11.43 -3.48
C ASN A 327 -10.56 11.78 -3.35
N VAL A 328 -11.22 12.03 -4.48
CA VAL A 328 -12.66 12.22 -4.55
C VAL A 328 -13.22 11.33 -5.65
N GLY A 329 -14.25 10.56 -5.33
CA GLY A 329 -14.97 9.70 -6.25
C GLY A 329 -16.41 10.12 -6.43
N TYR A 330 -16.97 9.90 -7.61
CA TYR A 330 -18.39 10.06 -7.91
C TYR A 330 -18.94 8.81 -8.61
N SER A 331 -19.93 8.18 -8.01
CA SER A 331 -20.55 6.95 -8.51
C SER A 331 -21.85 7.22 -9.26
N PHE A 332 -22.03 6.58 -10.42
CA PHE A 332 -23.24 6.62 -11.23
C PHE A 332 -24.03 5.29 -11.11
N PRO A 333 -24.75 5.04 -10.01
CA PRO A 333 -25.37 3.73 -9.74
C PRO A 333 -26.44 3.33 -10.74
N ASN A 334 -27.05 4.30 -11.43
CA ASN A 334 -28.15 4.11 -12.39
C ASN A 334 -27.70 3.99 -13.85
N LEU A 335 -26.41 4.23 -14.13
CA LEU A 335 -25.86 4.03 -15.46
C LEU A 335 -25.51 2.56 -15.71
N ARG A 336 -25.53 2.15 -17.00
CA ARG A 336 -25.01 0.86 -17.41
C ARG A 336 -23.55 0.75 -16.97
N PHE A 337 -23.16 -0.41 -16.45
CA PHE A 337 -21.82 -0.69 -15.90
C PHE A 337 -21.45 0.05 -14.60
N LYS A 338 -22.36 0.86 -14.04
CA LYS A 338 -22.21 1.55 -12.74
C LYS A 338 -20.84 2.23 -12.60
N PRO A 339 -20.43 3.10 -13.53
CA PRO A 339 -19.10 3.70 -13.47
C PRO A 339 -18.95 4.57 -12.23
N ARG A 340 -17.72 4.58 -11.67
CA ARG A 340 -17.26 5.50 -10.66
C ARG A 340 -16.07 6.27 -11.23
N LEU A 341 -16.19 7.58 -11.34
CA LEU A 341 -15.10 8.48 -11.69
C LEU A 341 -14.33 8.82 -10.42
N LEU A 342 -13.01 8.94 -10.53
CA LEU A 342 -12.18 9.41 -9.44
C LEU A 342 -11.16 10.43 -9.93
N VAL A 343 -10.80 11.37 -9.05
CA VAL A 343 -9.65 12.24 -9.18
C VAL A 343 -8.86 12.18 -7.88
N GLN A 344 -7.54 12.25 -7.99
CA GLN A 344 -6.63 12.14 -6.85
C GLN A 344 -5.42 13.05 -7.07
N TYR A 345 -4.94 13.61 -5.97
CA TYR A 345 -3.70 14.36 -5.91
C TYR A 345 -2.84 13.82 -4.76
N ASP A 346 -1.59 13.54 -5.03
CA ASP A 346 -0.60 13.09 -4.06
C ASP A 346 0.59 14.05 -4.06
N TYR A 347 1.13 14.28 -2.89
CA TYR A 347 2.35 15.02 -2.66
C TYR A 347 3.19 14.35 -1.58
N ALA A 348 4.49 14.24 -1.81
CA ALA A 348 5.47 13.94 -0.77
C ALA A 348 6.69 14.85 -0.96
N SER A 349 7.12 15.49 0.11
CA SER A 349 8.26 16.40 0.08
C SER A 349 9.54 15.70 -0.36
N GLY A 350 10.36 16.41 -1.10
CA GLY A 350 11.75 16.11 -1.38
C GLY A 350 12.65 17.11 -0.70
N ASP A 351 13.93 16.86 -0.80
CA ASP A 351 14.96 17.67 -0.24
C ASP A 351 15.35 18.83 -1.16
N ASP A 352 15.81 19.93 -0.58
CA ASP A 352 16.07 21.17 -1.30
C ASP A 352 17.57 21.54 -1.34
N LYS A 353 18.37 20.99 -0.40
CA LYS A 353 19.77 21.37 -0.29
C LYS A 353 20.63 20.34 0.45
N LEU A 354 21.57 19.66 -0.25
CA LEU A 354 22.52 18.70 0.32
C LEU A 354 23.37 19.29 1.45
N LYS A 355 23.59 18.52 2.52
CA LYS A 355 24.57 18.78 3.57
C LYS A 355 24.35 20.08 4.34
N ASP A 356 23.11 20.42 4.60
CA ASP A 356 22.76 21.55 5.47
C ASP A 356 22.30 21.14 6.88
N GLY A 357 22.42 19.83 7.20
CA GLY A 357 22.06 19.26 8.50
C GLY A 357 20.58 19.01 8.67
N LYS A 358 19.80 18.90 7.55
CA LYS A 358 18.38 18.59 7.59
C LYS A 358 18.03 17.60 6.50
N ILE A 359 16.94 16.87 6.64
CA ILE A 359 16.36 15.95 5.68
C ILE A 359 14.94 16.37 5.40
N GLY A 360 14.67 16.86 4.19
CA GLY A 360 13.36 17.28 3.71
C GLY A 360 12.60 16.19 2.98
N THR A 361 13.25 15.09 2.63
CA THR A 361 12.67 13.98 1.89
C THR A 361 11.77 13.14 2.78
N PHE A 362 10.49 12.99 2.40
CA PHE A 362 9.53 12.17 3.13
C PHE A 362 9.90 10.68 3.05
N ASP A 363 9.88 9.98 4.17
CA ASP A 363 10.05 8.54 4.24
C ASP A 363 8.67 7.85 4.18
N GLN A 364 8.46 7.01 3.18
CA GLN A 364 7.20 6.28 2.98
C GLN A 364 6.97 5.14 4.00
N LEU A 365 7.90 4.89 4.91
CA LEU A 365 7.88 3.79 5.90
C LEU A 365 7.79 2.40 5.24
N TYR A 366 6.71 1.67 5.47
CA TYR A 366 6.49 0.29 5.02
C TYR A 366 5.23 0.16 4.14
N PRO A 367 5.14 0.85 3.01
CA PRO A 367 3.91 0.96 2.22
C PRO A 367 3.59 -0.30 1.42
N SER A 368 2.37 -0.32 0.87
CA SER A 368 1.96 -1.12 -0.28
C SER A 368 1.75 -0.18 -1.47
N ASN A 369 2.72 -0.11 -2.38
CA ASN A 369 2.78 0.94 -3.41
C ASN A 369 2.10 0.61 -4.74
N HIS A 370 1.90 -0.67 -5.06
CA HIS A 370 1.26 -1.05 -6.33
C HIS A 370 -0.10 -0.37 -6.48
N ASP A 371 -0.43 0.02 -7.71
CA ASP A 371 -1.68 0.71 -8.00
C ASP A 371 -1.77 2.12 -7.36
N VAL A 372 -0.90 2.46 -6.42
CA VAL A 372 -0.87 3.79 -5.82
C VAL A 372 -0.19 4.80 -6.75
N PHE A 373 0.98 4.45 -7.29
CA PHE A 373 1.78 5.29 -8.19
C PHE A 373 1.95 4.67 -9.58
N GLY A 374 1.01 3.85 -10.04
CA GLY A 374 0.96 3.21 -11.35
C GLY A 374 1.18 1.71 -11.30
N LEU A 375 0.74 1.01 -12.36
CA LEU A 375 0.91 -0.44 -12.49
C LEU A 375 2.34 -0.83 -12.83
N VAL A 376 3.13 0.08 -13.40
CA VAL A 376 4.56 -0.17 -13.68
C VAL A 376 5.39 -0.32 -12.39
N ASP A 377 4.84 0.08 -11.23
CA ASP A 377 5.40 -0.12 -9.88
C ASP A 377 6.77 0.50 -9.63
N LEU A 378 7.12 1.52 -10.37
CA LEU A 378 8.46 2.12 -10.28
C LEU A 378 8.60 3.11 -9.13
N PHE A 379 7.51 3.75 -8.67
CA PHE A 379 7.58 4.92 -7.79
C PHE A 379 6.98 4.67 -6.42
N GLY A 380 7.46 5.42 -5.42
CA GLY A 380 6.94 5.45 -4.06
C GLY A 380 6.52 6.84 -3.61
N TRP A 381 5.89 6.92 -2.46
CA TRP A 381 5.43 8.19 -1.86
C TRP A 381 6.61 8.94 -1.21
N ARG A 382 7.56 9.37 -2.04
CA ARG A 382 8.81 10.01 -1.65
C ARG A 382 9.30 10.95 -2.76
N ASN A 383 9.48 12.24 -2.46
CA ASN A 383 9.80 13.28 -3.45
C ASN A 383 8.97 13.21 -4.73
N ILE A 384 7.65 13.08 -4.60
CA ILE A 384 6.76 12.86 -5.73
C ILE A 384 5.49 13.70 -5.65
N ILE A 385 5.01 14.13 -6.81
CA ILE A 385 3.67 14.68 -7.04
C ILE A 385 2.99 13.76 -8.04
N GLN A 386 1.75 13.37 -7.77
CA GLN A 386 0.90 12.65 -8.70
C GLN A 386 -0.45 13.35 -8.84
N GLN A 387 -0.89 13.49 -10.08
CA GLN A 387 -2.28 13.79 -10.43
C GLN A 387 -2.85 12.55 -11.10
N ARG A 388 -3.96 12.01 -10.59
CA ARG A 388 -4.60 10.81 -11.10
C ARG A 388 -6.05 11.11 -11.45
N ALA A 389 -6.47 10.64 -12.63
CA ALA A 389 -7.87 10.52 -13.01
C ALA A 389 -8.18 9.08 -13.39
N GLY A 390 -9.31 8.54 -12.94
CA GLY A 390 -9.62 7.14 -13.19
C GLY A 390 -11.10 6.87 -13.31
N VAL A 391 -11.41 5.72 -13.90
CA VAL A 391 -12.78 5.18 -14.08
C VAL A 391 -12.79 3.73 -13.65
N GLU A 392 -13.48 3.45 -12.54
CA GLU A 392 -13.83 2.07 -12.16
C GLU A 392 -15.19 1.73 -12.75
N THR A 393 -15.34 0.55 -13.33
CA THR A 393 -16.62 0.12 -13.91
C THR A 393 -16.85 -1.38 -13.69
N LYS A 394 -18.14 -1.79 -13.70
CA LYS A 394 -18.58 -3.18 -13.53
C LYS A 394 -19.39 -3.64 -14.76
N PRO A 395 -18.71 -3.98 -15.89
CA PRO A 395 -19.37 -4.32 -17.14
C PRO A 395 -20.23 -5.59 -17.07
N ALA A 396 -19.89 -6.49 -16.16
CA ALA A 396 -20.65 -7.73 -15.89
C ALA A 396 -20.67 -8.02 -14.37
N LYS A 397 -21.55 -8.95 -13.98
CA LYS A 397 -21.53 -9.50 -12.62
C LYS A 397 -20.13 -10.13 -12.37
N HIS A 398 -19.53 -9.82 -11.24
CA HIS A 398 -18.19 -10.30 -10.85
C HIS A 398 -17.01 -9.77 -11.68
N LEU A 399 -17.21 -8.92 -12.70
CA LEU A 399 -16.15 -8.26 -13.45
C LEU A 399 -16.00 -6.80 -13.00
N THR A 400 -14.84 -6.42 -12.53
CA THR A 400 -14.45 -5.03 -12.27
C THR A 400 -13.32 -4.66 -13.24
N VAL A 401 -13.42 -3.50 -13.86
CA VAL A 401 -12.40 -2.93 -14.75
C VAL A 401 -12.04 -1.54 -14.25
N LEU A 402 -10.75 -1.23 -14.21
CA LEU A 402 -10.20 0.06 -13.83
C LEU A 402 -9.39 0.60 -15.01
N LEU A 403 -9.63 1.85 -15.34
CA LEU A 403 -8.84 2.65 -16.28
C LEU A 403 -8.29 3.83 -15.49
N ASP A 404 -7.00 4.02 -15.48
CA ASP A 404 -6.32 5.09 -14.79
C ASP A 404 -5.40 5.88 -15.73
N PHE A 405 -5.24 7.15 -15.41
CA PHE A 405 -4.30 8.03 -16.04
C PHE A 405 -3.58 8.82 -14.96
N ARG A 406 -2.26 8.78 -14.95
CA ARG A 406 -1.41 9.44 -13.96
C ARG A 406 -0.41 10.37 -14.62
N ASP A 407 -0.30 11.58 -14.07
CA ASP A 407 0.72 12.56 -14.38
C ASP A 407 1.66 12.68 -13.19
N LEU A 408 2.94 12.37 -13.38
CA LEU A 408 3.93 12.16 -12.34
C LEU A 408 5.06 13.19 -12.44
N HIS A 409 5.38 13.83 -11.32
CA HIS A 409 6.46 14.82 -11.21
C HIS A 409 7.27 14.57 -9.93
N ILE A 410 8.57 14.92 -9.93
CA ILE A 410 9.30 15.08 -8.67
C ILE A 410 8.84 16.36 -7.95
N ALA A 411 8.72 16.28 -6.64
CA ALA A 411 8.29 17.43 -5.81
C ALA A 411 9.41 18.49 -5.70
N ASN A 412 10.66 18.04 -5.64
CA ASN A 412 11.83 18.89 -5.58
C ASN A 412 12.88 18.47 -6.60
N GLY A 413 13.36 19.40 -7.43
CA GLY A 413 14.36 19.14 -8.48
C GLY A 413 15.78 18.96 -7.96
N ASN A 414 16.08 19.31 -6.71
CA ASN A 414 17.37 19.11 -6.09
C ASN A 414 17.51 17.71 -5.46
N ASP A 415 16.39 17.01 -5.31
CA ASP A 415 16.34 15.68 -4.73
C ASP A 415 16.12 14.60 -5.79
N SER A 416 16.50 13.37 -5.48
CA SER A 416 16.40 12.21 -6.36
C SER A 416 14.95 11.75 -6.59
N LEU A 417 14.73 11.00 -7.66
CA LEU A 417 13.53 10.20 -7.85
C LEU A 417 13.71 8.85 -7.13
N TYR A 418 12.72 8.44 -6.37
CA TYR A 418 12.78 7.24 -5.53
C TYR A 418 11.85 6.14 -6.03
N SER A 419 12.34 4.90 -5.90
CA SER A 419 11.57 3.70 -6.26
C SER A 419 10.43 3.41 -5.27
N SER A 420 9.58 2.48 -5.65
CA SER A 420 8.52 1.92 -4.77
C SER A 420 9.07 1.35 -3.45
N THR A 421 10.36 1.02 -3.38
CA THR A 421 11.02 0.55 -2.15
C THR A 421 11.62 1.68 -1.32
N GLY A 422 11.64 2.91 -1.84
CA GLY A 422 12.29 4.06 -1.21
C GLY A 422 13.77 4.22 -1.56
N ALA A 423 14.36 3.33 -2.39
CA ALA A 423 15.72 3.48 -2.88
C ALA A 423 15.80 4.54 -3.99
N VAL A 424 16.97 5.15 -4.16
CA VAL A 424 17.22 6.09 -5.26
C VAL A 424 17.11 5.35 -6.60
N LEU A 425 16.17 5.78 -7.44
CA LEU A 425 15.94 5.25 -8.78
C LEU A 425 16.68 6.08 -9.85
N VAL A 426 16.54 7.41 -9.78
CA VAL A 426 17.29 8.34 -10.64
C VAL A 426 17.85 9.47 -9.76
N LYS A 427 19.16 9.64 -9.76
CA LYS A 427 19.83 10.69 -8.99
C LYS A 427 19.51 12.07 -9.54
N ALA A 428 19.30 13.03 -8.65
CA ALA A 428 19.26 14.43 -9.03
C ALA A 428 20.62 14.88 -9.61
N PRO A 429 20.61 15.70 -10.66
CA PRO A 429 21.86 16.33 -11.14
C PRO A 429 22.39 17.32 -10.11
N LYS A 430 23.71 17.50 -10.04
CA LYS A 430 24.37 18.37 -9.05
C LYS A 430 23.88 19.83 -9.04
N ALA A 431 23.38 20.30 -10.18
CA ALA A 431 22.84 21.66 -10.33
C ALA A 431 21.32 21.75 -10.07
N GLY A 432 20.71 20.65 -9.64
CA GLY A 432 19.25 20.49 -9.61
C GLY A 432 18.68 20.16 -11.00
N ALA A 433 17.53 19.52 -11.04
CA ALA A 433 16.84 19.16 -12.28
C ALA A 433 16.17 20.40 -12.91
N LEU A 434 16.40 20.62 -14.20
CA LEU A 434 15.75 21.69 -14.96
C LEU A 434 14.25 21.44 -15.12
N HIS A 435 13.87 20.19 -15.31
CA HIS A 435 12.49 19.77 -15.47
C HIS A 435 12.12 18.76 -14.37
N ARG A 436 10.86 18.79 -13.95
CA ARG A 436 10.34 17.91 -12.88
C ARG A 436 9.39 16.83 -13.39
N ASP A 437 9.03 16.87 -14.65
CA ASP A 437 8.12 15.96 -15.33
C ASP A 437 8.74 14.56 -15.42
N VAL A 438 8.26 13.63 -14.62
CA VAL A 438 8.66 12.20 -14.62
C VAL A 438 8.00 11.47 -15.78
N GLY A 439 6.71 11.72 -16.01
CA GLY A 439 6.01 11.17 -17.16
C GLY A 439 4.53 10.92 -16.93
N LEU A 440 3.91 10.38 -17.98
CA LEU A 440 2.49 10.02 -18.00
C LEU A 440 2.35 8.50 -18.02
N GLU A 441 1.48 7.98 -17.15
CA GLU A 441 1.21 6.54 -17.07
C GLU A 441 -0.29 6.27 -17.22
N PRO A 442 -0.76 5.84 -18.42
CA PRO A 442 -2.05 5.20 -18.60
C PRO A 442 -1.97 3.73 -18.19
N ASP A 443 -2.99 3.29 -17.43
CA ASP A 443 -3.14 1.93 -16.96
C ASP A 443 -4.52 1.37 -17.28
N VAL A 444 -4.59 0.08 -17.51
CA VAL A 444 -5.82 -0.69 -17.53
C VAL A 444 -5.66 -1.97 -16.73
N SER A 445 -6.60 -2.26 -15.85
CA SER A 445 -6.64 -3.54 -15.14
C SER A 445 -8.06 -4.08 -15.03
N GLY A 446 -8.15 -5.39 -14.90
CA GLY A 446 -9.42 -6.08 -14.76
C GLY A 446 -9.31 -7.26 -13.81
N LYS A 447 -10.38 -7.46 -13.03
CA LYS A 447 -10.52 -8.57 -12.09
C LYS A 447 -11.86 -9.25 -12.34
N TYR A 448 -11.86 -10.58 -12.44
CA TYR A 448 -13.05 -11.39 -12.58
C TYR A 448 -13.07 -12.49 -11.52
N ASP A 449 -14.08 -12.44 -10.64
CA ASP A 449 -14.32 -13.48 -9.65
C ASP A 449 -15.16 -14.60 -10.31
N ILE A 450 -14.48 -15.66 -10.78
CA ILE A 450 -15.12 -16.82 -11.43
C ILE A 450 -16.06 -17.50 -10.43
N ARG A 451 -15.58 -17.63 -9.18
CA ARG A 451 -16.30 -18.16 -8.01
C ARG A 451 -15.80 -17.41 -6.78
N GLU A 452 -16.42 -17.65 -5.62
CA GLU A 452 -16.01 -17.02 -4.34
C GLU A 452 -14.54 -17.29 -3.96
N ASN A 453 -13.98 -18.36 -4.49
CA ASN A 453 -12.64 -18.85 -4.19
C ASN A 453 -11.68 -18.88 -5.40
N VAL A 454 -12.15 -18.53 -6.61
CA VAL A 454 -11.32 -18.45 -7.82
C VAL A 454 -11.43 -17.07 -8.41
N THR A 455 -10.33 -16.35 -8.40
CA THR A 455 -10.20 -15.02 -9.01
C THR A 455 -9.15 -15.06 -10.10
N VAL A 456 -9.46 -14.45 -11.26
CA VAL A 456 -8.48 -14.18 -12.30
C VAL A 456 -8.42 -12.69 -12.57
N GLY A 457 -7.29 -12.21 -13.06
CA GLY A 457 -7.14 -10.82 -13.44
C GLY A 457 -6.03 -10.60 -14.44
N ALA A 458 -6.01 -9.40 -15.01
CA ALA A 458 -4.99 -8.95 -15.96
C ALA A 458 -4.79 -7.45 -15.81
N GLY A 459 -3.62 -6.95 -16.18
CA GLY A 459 -3.34 -5.54 -16.24
C GLY A 459 -2.24 -5.21 -17.23
N TYR A 460 -2.27 -3.98 -17.69
CA TYR A 460 -1.26 -3.37 -18.53
C TYR A 460 -1.04 -1.93 -18.10
N GLY A 461 0.20 -1.57 -17.83
CA GLY A 461 0.65 -0.21 -17.55
C GLY A 461 1.77 0.19 -18.48
N TYR A 462 1.78 1.47 -18.87
CA TYR A 462 2.80 2.01 -19.78
C TYR A 462 3.19 3.42 -19.37
N LEU A 463 4.45 3.62 -19.00
CA LEU A 463 5.01 4.91 -18.66
C LEU A 463 5.65 5.57 -19.88
N PHE A 464 5.12 6.70 -20.30
CA PHE A 464 5.75 7.62 -21.23
C PHE A 464 6.74 8.50 -20.44
N ALA A 465 8.03 8.29 -20.67
CA ALA A 465 9.06 9.05 -19.97
C ALA A 465 8.97 10.56 -20.24
N GLY A 466 8.90 11.33 -19.17
CA GLY A 466 8.91 12.78 -19.19
C GLY A 466 10.33 13.36 -19.31
N ARG A 467 10.42 14.70 -19.29
CA ARG A 467 11.71 15.40 -19.48
C ARG A 467 12.72 15.07 -18.40
N PHE A 468 12.27 14.94 -17.13
CA PHE A 468 13.18 14.57 -16.05
C PHE A 468 13.89 13.24 -16.33
N LEU A 469 13.14 12.20 -16.72
CA LEU A 469 13.72 10.88 -17.02
C LEU A 469 14.62 10.92 -18.27
N ASN A 470 14.18 11.62 -19.32
CA ASN A 470 14.96 11.75 -20.55
C ASN A 470 16.30 12.49 -20.37
N GLU A 471 16.37 13.41 -19.40
CA GLU A 471 17.58 14.20 -19.13
C GLU A 471 18.50 13.56 -18.09
N ASN A 472 17.97 12.76 -17.16
CA ASN A 472 18.72 12.29 -15.99
C ASN A 472 18.83 10.76 -15.89
N SER A 473 18.29 10.01 -16.86
CA SER A 473 18.38 8.54 -16.95
C SER A 473 18.61 8.12 -18.39
N ALA A 474 18.58 6.81 -18.67
CA ALA A 474 18.56 6.33 -20.05
C ALA A 474 17.27 6.70 -20.82
N GLY A 475 16.23 7.13 -20.08
CA GLY A 475 15.02 7.74 -20.63
C GLY A 475 14.10 6.78 -21.40
N ASP A 476 14.27 5.46 -21.24
CA ASP A 476 13.44 4.52 -21.97
C ASP A 476 12.05 4.39 -21.35
N ARG A 477 11.10 3.98 -22.16
CA ARG A 477 9.71 3.79 -21.80
C ARG A 477 9.56 2.47 -21.06
N ALA A 478 8.96 2.48 -19.87
CA ALA A 478 8.74 1.27 -19.09
C ALA A 478 7.32 0.78 -19.27
N SER A 479 7.13 -0.53 -19.31
CA SER A 479 5.81 -1.12 -19.29
C SER A 479 5.76 -2.43 -18.51
N ILE A 480 4.57 -2.78 -18.06
CA ILE A 480 4.23 -4.08 -17.48
C ILE A 480 2.99 -4.64 -18.15
N VAL A 481 3.00 -5.92 -18.45
CA VAL A 481 1.77 -6.70 -18.66
C VAL A 481 1.77 -7.88 -17.71
N TYR A 482 0.65 -8.15 -17.11
CA TYR A 482 0.48 -9.33 -16.25
C TYR A 482 -0.90 -9.96 -16.40
N THR A 483 -0.94 -11.25 -16.07
CA THR A 483 -2.18 -11.96 -15.76
C THR A 483 -2.00 -12.71 -14.44
N TYR A 484 -3.09 -13.01 -13.75
CA TYR A 484 -2.99 -13.87 -12.56
C TYR A 484 -4.24 -14.73 -12.38
N ALA A 485 -4.03 -15.87 -11.71
CA ALA A 485 -5.09 -16.68 -11.16
C ALA A 485 -4.79 -16.95 -9.68
N THR A 486 -5.82 -16.80 -8.84
CA THR A 486 -5.75 -17.11 -7.41
C THR A 486 -6.84 -18.11 -7.06
N TYR A 487 -6.45 -19.17 -6.39
CA TYR A 487 -7.34 -20.20 -5.85
C TYR A 487 -7.20 -20.25 -4.33
N LYS A 488 -8.32 -20.10 -3.62
CA LYS A 488 -8.40 -20.24 -2.16
C LYS A 488 -9.10 -21.54 -1.81
N PHE A 489 -8.65 -22.22 -0.79
CA PHE A 489 -9.19 -23.50 -0.35
C PHE A 489 -9.23 -23.62 1.17
#